data_d44dc23d290546223290fe79621f4e5b
#
_entry.id   d44dc23d290546223290fe79621f4e5b
#
_cell.length_a   1.000
_cell.length_b   1.000
_cell.length_c   1.000
_cell.angle_alpha   90.00
_cell.angle_beta   90.00
_cell.angle_gamma   90.00
#
_symmetry.space_group_name_H-M   'P 1'
#
loop_
_entity.id
_entity.type
_entity.pdbx_description
1 polymer ?
#
loop_
_entity_poly.entity_id
_entity_poly.type
_entity_poly.pdbx_seq_one_letter_code
_entity_poly.pdbx_strand_id
1 'polypeptide(L)'
;MEYDVIIIGAGPGGIFSAFELMKKSPETRVAVFEEGNTLEKRKCPIDGKKVKSCIKCPTCAIMNGFGGAGAFSDGKYNITNDFGGTLYEYIGRDQAINLMKYVDTINTSHGGEETHMYSTAGTKFKTLCMQNKLKLLDASVRHLGTDINYCLLYTSPS
;
A
#
# COMPACT_ATOMS: atom_id res chain seq x y z
N MET A 1 25.34 9.58 16.37
CA MET A 1 25.13 9.19 14.97
C MET A 1 24.59 10.41 14.24
N GLU A 2 25.11 10.69 13.06
CA GLU A 2 24.62 11.76 12.20
C GLU A 2 23.88 11.14 11.03
N TYR A 3 22.77 11.72 10.65
CA TYR A 3 21.96 11.31 9.49
C TYR A 3 21.86 12.47 8.51
N ASP A 4 21.86 12.15 7.22
CA ASP A 4 21.72 13.14 6.15
C ASP A 4 20.23 13.43 5.87
N VAL A 5 19.37 12.42 6.06
CA VAL A 5 17.91 12.53 5.92
C VAL A 5 17.21 11.87 7.09
N ILE A 6 16.19 12.54 7.62
CA ILE A 6 15.28 12.02 8.64
C ILE A 6 13.86 11.96 8.05
N ILE A 7 13.25 10.78 8.10
CA ILE A 7 11.88 10.55 7.67
C ILE A 7 11.02 10.30 8.92
N ILE A 8 9.94 11.04 9.05
CA ILE A 8 8.99 10.89 10.17
C ILE A 8 7.78 10.10 9.68
N GLY A 9 7.58 8.93 10.27
CA GLY A 9 6.53 7.97 9.97
C GLY A 9 6.98 6.86 9.02
N ALA A 10 6.75 5.61 9.42
CA ALA A 10 7.03 4.41 8.64
C ALA A 10 5.76 3.82 8.00
N GLY A 11 4.84 4.67 7.57
CA GLY A 11 3.75 4.28 6.66
C GLY A 11 4.27 4.17 5.22
N PRO A 12 3.39 3.86 4.23
CA PRO A 12 3.80 3.70 2.83
C PRO A 12 4.62 4.87 2.29
N GLY A 13 4.24 6.10 2.62
CA GLY A 13 4.98 7.29 2.19
C GLY A 13 6.43 7.31 2.69
N GLY A 14 6.65 7.01 3.98
CA GLY A 14 7.99 6.96 4.57
C GLY A 14 8.82 5.81 4.04
N ILE A 15 8.23 4.62 3.91
CA ILE A 15 8.89 3.42 3.39
C ILE A 15 9.34 3.64 1.94
N PHE A 16 8.45 4.09 1.06
CA PHE A 16 8.82 4.36 -0.34
C PHE A 16 9.79 5.53 -0.49
N SER A 17 9.73 6.54 0.39
CA SER A 17 10.72 7.62 0.41
C SER A 17 12.11 7.09 0.76
N ALA A 18 12.22 6.25 1.79
CA ALA A 18 13.49 5.62 2.16
C ALA A 18 14.00 4.71 1.02
N PHE A 19 13.13 3.88 0.45
CA PHE A 19 13.45 3.00 -0.67
C PHE A 19 14.01 3.77 -1.87
N GLU A 20 13.35 4.84 -2.30
CA GLU A 20 13.81 5.64 -3.43
C GLU A 20 15.12 6.40 -3.14
N LEU A 21 15.30 6.90 -1.92
CA LEU A 21 16.54 7.53 -1.50
C LEU A 21 17.70 6.53 -1.55
N MET A 22 17.55 5.37 -0.93
CA MET A 22 18.58 4.32 -0.92
C MET A 22 18.90 3.81 -2.31
N LYS A 23 17.90 3.74 -3.20
CA LYS A 23 18.10 3.34 -4.60
C LYS A 23 18.87 4.37 -5.41
N LYS A 24 18.61 5.66 -5.20
CA LYS A 24 19.22 6.76 -5.95
C LYS A 24 20.53 7.26 -5.37
N SER A 25 20.72 7.17 -4.09
CA SER A 25 21.88 7.64 -3.34
C SER A 25 22.20 6.68 -2.19
N PRO A 26 22.80 5.51 -2.50
CA PRO A 26 23.05 4.45 -1.51
C PRO A 26 23.95 4.88 -0.34
N GLU A 27 24.76 5.92 -0.54
CA GLU A 27 25.64 6.49 0.49
C GLU A 27 24.91 7.41 1.48
N THR A 28 23.66 7.81 1.20
CA THR A 28 22.87 8.67 2.06
C THR A 28 22.49 7.95 3.34
N ARG A 29 22.81 8.51 4.50
CA ARG A 29 22.44 7.96 5.80
C ARG A 29 21.02 8.40 6.14
N VAL A 30 20.08 7.48 5.97
CA VAL A 30 18.65 7.73 6.22
C VAL A 30 18.23 7.15 7.57
N ALA A 31 17.51 7.92 8.36
CA ALA A 31 16.81 7.43 9.55
C ALA A 31 15.30 7.57 9.38
N VAL A 32 14.57 6.52 9.72
CA VAL A 32 13.10 6.52 9.73
C VAL A 32 12.63 6.42 11.17
N PHE A 33 11.82 7.37 11.64
CA PHE A 33 11.24 7.38 12.98
C PHE A 33 9.75 7.09 12.89
N GLU A 34 9.30 6.12 13.68
CA GLU A 34 7.88 5.72 13.78
C GLU A 34 7.44 5.74 15.24
N GLU A 35 6.30 6.38 15.52
CA GLU A 35 5.79 6.48 16.91
C GLU A 35 5.18 5.18 17.42
N GLY A 36 4.67 4.35 16.51
CA GLY A 36 4.01 3.09 16.85
C GLY A 36 4.97 1.90 16.90
N ASN A 37 4.42 0.74 17.08
CA ASN A 37 5.18 -0.49 17.25
C ASN A 37 5.56 -1.15 15.92
N THR A 38 6.52 -2.10 16.00
CA THR A 38 6.79 -3.07 14.93
C THR A 38 5.57 -3.96 14.68
N LEU A 39 5.47 -4.56 13.50
CA LEU A 39 4.29 -5.32 13.07
C LEU A 39 3.86 -6.39 14.09
N GLU A 40 4.81 -7.12 14.66
CA GLU A 40 4.54 -8.22 15.60
C GLU A 40 3.88 -7.72 16.90
N LYS A 41 4.19 -6.49 17.29
CA LYS A 41 3.69 -5.86 18.52
C LYS A 41 2.41 -5.04 18.28
N ARG A 42 2.01 -4.86 17.02
CA ARG A 42 0.78 -4.16 16.66
C ARG A 42 -0.43 -5.05 16.84
N LYS A 43 -0.99 -5.08 18.04
CA LYS A 43 -2.17 -5.89 18.39
C LYS A 43 -3.29 -5.00 18.90
N CYS A 44 -4.44 -5.03 18.20
CA CYS A 44 -5.64 -4.38 18.69
C CYS A 44 -6.19 -5.15 19.91
N PRO A 45 -6.56 -4.46 20.99
CA PRO A 45 -7.12 -5.13 22.18
C PRO A 45 -8.54 -5.69 21.96
N ILE A 46 -9.20 -5.35 20.86
CA ILE A 46 -10.52 -5.93 20.53
C ILE A 46 -10.36 -7.42 20.26
N ASP A 47 -10.96 -8.25 21.08
CA ASP A 47 -10.95 -9.72 21.00
C ASP A 47 -12.34 -10.34 20.73
N GLY A 48 -13.36 -9.49 20.62
CA GLY A 48 -14.75 -9.89 20.41
C GLY A 48 -15.41 -10.55 21.63
N LYS A 49 -14.67 -10.79 22.71
CA LYS A 49 -15.14 -11.44 23.95
C LYS A 49 -15.15 -10.46 25.11
N LYS A 50 -13.97 -10.10 25.62
CA LYS A 50 -13.81 -9.16 26.74
C LYS A 50 -13.88 -7.72 26.25
N VAL A 51 -13.21 -7.43 25.17
CA VAL A 51 -13.19 -6.10 24.53
C VAL A 51 -13.93 -6.18 23.20
N LYS A 52 -15.20 -5.76 23.19
CA LYS A 52 -16.09 -5.88 22.01
C LYS A 52 -16.07 -4.66 21.08
N SER A 53 -15.58 -3.52 21.57
CA SER A 53 -15.58 -2.26 20.82
C SER A 53 -14.29 -1.49 21.03
N CYS A 54 -14.03 -0.49 20.19
CA CYS A 54 -12.83 0.33 20.26
C CYS A 54 -12.72 1.07 21.60
N ILE A 55 -11.60 0.89 22.30
CA ILE A 55 -11.30 1.55 23.59
C ILE A 55 -10.54 2.87 23.42
N LYS A 56 -10.35 3.36 22.19
CA LYS A 56 -9.67 4.62 21.86
C LYS A 56 -8.26 4.69 22.47
N CYS A 57 -7.41 3.71 22.15
CA CYS A 57 -6.01 3.68 22.61
C CYS A 57 -5.31 4.98 22.21
N PRO A 58 -4.39 5.52 23.06
CA PRO A 58 -3.60 6.71 22.75
C PRO A 58 -2.83 6.58 21.43
N THR A 59 -2.18 5.42 21.22
CA THR A 59 -1.60 5.02 19.93
C THR A 59 -2.35 3.82 19.40
N CYS A 60 -3.05 3.99 18.28
CA CYS A 60 -3.87 2.94 17.70
C CYS A 60 -3.01 1.90 16.99
N ALA A 61 -2.98 0.67 17.47
CA ALA A 61 -2.18 -0.41 16.88
C ALA A 61 -2.58 -0.78 15.44
N ILE A 62 -3.79 -0.42 14.98
CA ILE A 62 -4.23 -0.65 13.59
C ILE A 62 -3.77 0.49 12.67
N MET A 63 -3.80 1.73 13.15
CA MET A 63 -3.51 2.90 12.32
C MET A 63 -2.04 3.30 12.36
N ASN A 64 -1.39 3.18 13.55
CA ASN A 64 -0.03 3.65 13.79
C ASN A 64 0.94 2.47 13.94
N GLY A 65 2.17 2.66 13.52
CA GLY A 65 3.25 1.69 13.57
C GLY A 65 3.80 1.36 12.19
N PHE A 66 4.85 0.56 12.16
CA PHE A 66 5.53 0.18 10.93
C PHE A 66 4.55 -0.39 9.90
N GLY A 67 4.61 0.10 8.67
CA GLY A 67 3.68 -0.22 7.58
C GLY A 67 2.41 0.64 7.56
N GLY A 68 2.18 1.49 8.59
CA GLY A 68 1.01 2.35 8.67
C GLY A 68 -0.32 1.59 8.73
N ALA A 69 -1.42 2.26 8.40
CA ALA A 69 -2.75 1.65 8.37
C ALA A 69 -2.88 0.54 7.30
N GLY A 70 -2.08 0.62 6.23
CA GLY A 70 -2.08 -0.35 5.14
C GLY A 70 -1.54 -1.73 5.51
N ALA A 71 -0.77 -1.85 6.59
CA ALA A 71 -0.16 -3.11 7.00
C ALA A 71 -1.16 -4.25 7.26
N PHE A 72 -2.37 -3.91 7.69
CA PHE A 72 -3.45 -4.86 7.97
C PHE A 72 -4.58 -4.82 6.94
N SER A 73 -4.31 -4.28 5.74
CA SER A 73 -5.27 -4.30 4.65
C SER A 73 -5.34 -5.69 4.01
N ASP A 74 -6.36 -5.91 3.19
CA ASP A 74 -6.49 -7.13 2.38
C ASP A 74 -5.57 -7.13 1.15
N GLY A 75 -4.71 -6.14 0.99
CA GLY A 75 -3.70 -6.09 -0.06
C GLY A 75 -4.27 -5.93 -1.48
N LYS A 76 -5.37 -5.23 -1.64
CA LYS A 76 -5.91 -4.90 -2.97
C LYS A 76 -5.27 -3.61 -3.51
N TYR A 77 -4.48 -3.76 -4.55
CA TYR A 77 -3.83 -2.66 -5.24
C TYR A 77 -4.53 -2.38 -6.56
N ASN A 78 -5.22 -1.23 -6.61
CA ASN A 78 -5.97 -0.80 -7.79
C ASN A 78 -5.08 0.08 -8.68
N ILE A 79 -4.93 -0.32 -9.95
CA ILE A 79 -4.18 0.43 -10.96
C ILE A 79 -5.19 1.05 -11.91
N THR A 80 -5.66 2.23 -11.56
CA THR A 80 -6.69 2.96 -12.32
C THR A 80 -6.72 4.43 -11.91
N ASN A 81 -7.20 5.28 -12.81
CA ASN A 81 -7.53 6.69 -12.53
C ASN A 81 -9.04 6.93 -12.34
N ASP A 82 -9.86 5.88 -12.41
CA ASP A 82 -11.32 6.04 -12.44
C ASP A 82 -11.94 6.02 -11.04
N PHE A 83 -11.18 5.57 -10.03
CA PHE A 83 -11.56 5.62 -8.61
C PHE A 83 -10.32 5.48 -7.71
N GLY A 84 -10.50 5.73 -6.40
CA GLY A 84 -9.46 5.52 -5.39
C GLY A 84 -8.53 6.72 -5.15
N GLY A 85 -8.76 7.86 -5.80
CA GLY A 85 -8.00 9.07 -5.58
C GLY A 85 -7.88 9.94 -6.83
N THR A 86 -7.26 11.11 -6.67
CA THR A 86 -7.15 12.14 -7.71
C THR A 86 -5.71 12.49 -8.05
N LEU A 87 -4.77 11.55 -7.88
CA LEU A 87 -3.34 11.78 -8.16
C LEU A 87 -3.12 12.29 -9.59
N TYR A 88 -3.93 11.83 -10.55
CA TYR A 88 -3.86 12.24 -11.94
C TYR A 88 -4.11 13.75 -12.16
N GLU A 89 -4.78 14.43 -11.23
CA GLU A 89 -5.00 15.88 -11.31
C GLU A 89 -3.70 16.66 -11.10
N TYR A 90 -2.75 16.09 -10.37
CA TYR A 90 -1.46 16.70 -10.05
C TYR A 90 -0.35 16.36 -11.04
N ILE A 91 -0.29 15.10 -11.51
CA ILE A 91 0.82 14.62 -12.33
C ILE A 91 0.40 14.15 -13.73
N GLY A 92 -0.90 14.23 -14.06
CA GLY A 92 -1.44 13.73 -15.33
C GLY A 92 -1.77 12.23 -15.28
N ARG A 93 -2.73 11.82 -16.14
CA ARG A 93 -3.29 10.45 -16.12
C ARG A 93 -2.26 9.37 -16.43
N ASP A 94 -1.41 9.59 -17.42
CA ASP A 94 -0.42 8.60 -17.84
C ASP A 94 0.68 8.42 -16.79
N GLN A 95 1.14 9.53 -16.21
CA GLN A 95 2.16 9.47 -15.14
C GLN A 95 1.61 8.81 -13.88
N ALA A 96 0.36 9.07 -13.51
CA ALA A 96 -0.29 8.42 -12.37
C ALA A 96 -0.38 6.89 -12.57
N ILE A 97 -0.81 6.42 -13.75
CA ILE A 97 -0.85 4.99 -14.06
C ILE A 97 0.56 4.37 -14.05
N ASN A 98 1.55 5.07 -14.62
CA ASN A 98 2.92 4.57 -14.64
C ASN A 98 3.51 4.46 -13.23
N LEU A 99 3.22 5.42 -12.36
CA LEU A 99 3.63 5.36 -10.96
C LEU A 99 2.97 4.19 -10.22
N MET A 100 1.66 3.96 -10.42
CA MET A 100 0.97 2.81 -9.82
C MET A 100 1.56 1.47 -10.30
N LYS A 101 1.89 1.36 -11.60
CA LYS A 101 2.57 0.18 -12.14
C LYS A 101 3.98 0.01 -11.58
N TYR A 102 4.70 1.11 -11.37
CA TYR A 102 6.01 1.07 -10.74
C TYR A 102 5.93 0.54 -9.31
N VAL A 103 4.98 1.02 -8.51
CA VAL A 103 4.71 0.47 -7.17
C VAL A 103 4.36 -1.02 -7.24
N ASP A 104 3.55 -1.43 -8.22
CA ASP A 104 3.21 -2.85 -8.42
C ASP A 104 4.44 -3.71 -8.73
N THR A 105 5.40 -3.21 -9.53
CA THR A 105 6.66 -3.94 -9.77
C THR A 105 7.51 -4.09 -8.52
N ILE A 106 7.52 -3.09 -7.64
CA ILE A 106 8.20 -3.20 -6.34
C ILE A 106 7.52 -4.26 -5.48
N ASN A 107 6.19 -4.21 -5.35
CA ASN A 107 5.43 -5.18 -4.58
C ASN A 107 5.64 -6.62 -5.09
N THR A 108 5.65 -6.82 -6.41
CA THR A 108 5.89 -8.15 -6.99
C THR A 108 7.32 -8.63 -6.70
N SER A 109 8.33 -7.77 -6.80
CA SER A 109 9.73 -8.17 -6.54
C SER A 109 10.04 -8.44 -5.06
N HIS A 110 9.10 -8.17 -4.14
CA HIS A 110 9.27 -8.37 -2.70
C HIS A 110 8.27 -9.36 -2.09
N GLY A 111 7.79 -10.32 -2.86
CA GLY A 111 6.95 -11.42 -2.38
C GLY A 111 5.57 -11.49 -3.04
N GLY A 112 5.29 -10.63 -4.01
CA GLY A 112 4.04 -10.66 -4.77
C GLY A 112 4.11 -11.39 -6.11
N GLU A 113 5.21 -12.11 -6.41
CA GLU A 113 5.47 -12.70 -7.73
C GLU A 113 4.39 -13.69 -8.19
N GLU A 114 3.87 -14.49 -7.27
CA GLU A 114 2.85 -15.50 -7.57
C GLU A 114 1.43 -14.93 -7.65
N THR A 115 1.24 -13.65 -7.39
CA THR A 115 -0.09 -13.06 -7.38
C THR A 115 -0.55 -12.64 -8.76
N HIS A 116 -1.82 -12.91 -9.04
CA HIS A 116 -2.41 -12.64 -10.35
C HIS A 116 -2.89 -11.19 -10.46
N MET A 117 -2.65 -10.57 -11.64
CA MET A 117 -3.25 -9.29 -11.98
C MET A 117 -4.59 -9.53 -12.68
N TYR A 118 -5.68 -9.09 -12.08
CA TYR A 118 -7.01 -9.09 -12.67
C TYR A 118 -7.24 -7.79 -13.42
N SER A 119 -7.92 -7.85 -14.56
CA SER A 119 -8.27 -6.66 -15.33
C SER A 119 -9.64 -6.79 -15.96
N THR A 120 -10.37 -5.68 -16.02
CA THR A 120 -11.63 -5.56 -16.77
C THR A 120 -11.40 -5.21 -18.23
N ALA A 121 -10.18 -4.81 -18.61
CA ALA A 121 -9.82 -4.43 -19.97
C ALA A 121 -9.99 -5.61 -20.94
N GLY A 122 -10.58 -5.36 -22.12
CA GLY A 122 -10.78 -6.38 -23.15
C GLY A 122 -11.81 -7.45 -22.82
N THR A 123 -12.55 -7.33 -21.72
CA THR A 123 -13.58 -8.29 -21.36
C THR A 123 -14.93 -7.97 -21.97
N LYS A 124 -15.76 -9.02 -22.18
CA LYS A 124 -17.16 -8.86 -22.62
C LYS A 124 -18.04 -8.06 -21.66
N PHE A 125 -17.59 -7.87 -20.42
CA PHE A 125 -18.37 -7.15 -19.41
C PHE A 125 -18.60 -5.69 -19.76
N LYS A 126 -17.67 -5.04 -20.46
CA LYS A 126 -17.85 -3.66 -20.93
C LYS A 126 -19.05 -3.53 -21.86
N THR A 127 -19.14 -4.43 -22.86
CA THR A 127 -20.27 -4.48 -23.80
C THR A 127 -21.59 -4.81 -23.09
N LEU A 128 -21.57 -5.79 -22.17
CA LEU A 128 -22.76 -6.17 -21.40
C LEU A 128 -23.26 -5.02 -20.52
N CYS A 129 -22.35 -4.31 -19.86
CA CYS A 129 -22.72 -3.12 -19.08
C CYS A 129 -23.36 -2.05 -19.94
N MET A 130 -22.75 -1.72 -21.09
CA MET A 130 -23.32 -0.73 -22.02
C MET A 130 -24.71 -1.12 -22.52
N GLN A 131 -24.93 -2.39 -22.88
CA GLN A 131 -26.24 -2.91 -23.30
C GLN A 131 -27.30 -2.78 -22.21
N ASN A 132 -26.90 -2.81 -20.95
CA ASN A 132 -27.79 -2.65 -19.80
C ASN A 132 -27.76 -1.24 -19.19
N LYS A 133 -27.28 -0.24 -19.93
CA LYS A 133 -27.19 1.16 -19.49
C LYS A 133 -26.32 1.34 -18.22
N LEU A 134 -25.35 0.47 -18.00
CA LEU A 134 -24.36 0.53 -16.94
C LEU A 134 -23.03 0.98 -17.50
N LYS A 135 -22.23 1.68 -16.67
CA LYS A 135 -20.86 2.06 -16.99
C LYS A 135 -19.92 1.15 -16.20
N LEU A 136 -19.09 0.37 -16.89
CA LEU A 136 -17.99 -0.36 -16.28
C LEU A 136 -16.81 0.60 -16.12
N LEU A 137 -16.26 0.69 -14.90
CA LEU A 137 -14.99 1.38 -14.65
C LEU A 137 -13.84 0.42 -14.99
N ASP A 138 -12.93 0.88 -15.86
CA ASP A 138 -11.78 0.07 -16.25
C ASP A 138 -10.73 0.11 -15.11
N ALA A 139 -10.34 -1.07 -14.64
CA ALA A 139 -9.33 -1.23 -13.62
C ALA A 139 -8.50 -2.49 -13.82
N SER A 140 -7.23 -2.41 -13.42
CA SER A 140 -6.41 -3.58 -13.14
C SER A 140 -6.20 -3.65 -11.63
N VAL A 141 -6.34 -4.85 -11.06
CA VAL A 141 -6.30 -5.06 -9.60
C VAL A 141 -5.37 -6.23 -9.30
N ARG A 142 -4.38 -5.99 -8.47
CA ARG A 142 -3.62 -7.07 -7.83
C ARG A 142 -4.13 -7.28 -6.41
N HIS A 143 -4.47 -8.52 -6.10
CA HIS A 143 -4.90 -8.90 -4.77
C HIS A 143 -3.82 -9.77 -4.12
N LEU A 144 -3.05 -9.18 -3.23
CA LEU A 144 -1.99 -9.87 -2.51
C LEU A 144 -2.56 -10.75 -1.38
N GLY A 145 -3.67 -10.34 -0.79
CA GLY A 145 -4.17 -10.93 0.45
C GLY A 145 -3.45 -10.38 1.68
N THR A 146 -4.01 -10.63 2.84
CA THR A 146 -3.51 -10.10 4.12
C THR A 146 -2.11 -10.63 4.44
N ASP A 147 -1.86 -11.91 4.19
CA ASP A 147 -0.60 -12.58 4.55
C ASP A 147 0.57 -12.07 3.70
N ILE A 148 0.39 -11.97 2.38
CA ILE A 148 1.44 -11.47 1.48
C ILE A 148 1.67 -9.98 1.72
N ASN A 149 0.61 -9.20 1.93
CA ASN A 149 0.73 -7.78 2.24
C ASN A 149 1.54 -7.54 3.53
N TYR A 150 1.39 -8.40 4.52
CA TYR A 150 2.20 -8.39 5.73
C TYR A 150 3.66 -8.77 5.44
N CYS A 151 3.89 -9.81 4.64
CA CYS A 151 5.25 -10.26 4.26
C CYS A 151 6.01 -9.21 3.47
N LEU A 152 5.36 -8.48 2.56
CA LEU A 152 5.96 -7.38 1.79
C LEU A 152 6.70 -6.37 2.68
N LEU A 153 6.14 -6.04 3.84
CA LEU A 153 6.74 -5.09 4.77
C LEU A 153 8.01 -5.63 5.44
N TYR A 154 8.17 -6.95 5.51
CA TYR A 154 9.38 -7.59 6.04
C TYR A 154 10.47 -7.80 4.99
N THR A 155 10.07 -8.01 3.75
CA THR A 155 11.00 -8.26 2.65
C THR A 155 11.46 -6.98 1.95
N SER A 156 10.75 -5.86 2.17
CA SER A 156 11.24 -4.56 1.74
C SER A 156 12.56 -4.26 2.45
N PRO A 157 13.59 -3.83 1.72
CA PRO A 157 14.88 -3.54 2.33
C PRO A 157 14.71 -2.41 3.37
N SER A 158 14.87 -2.79 4.61
CA SER A 158 14.89 -1.88 5.78
C SER A 158 16.33 -1.53 6.12
#